data_040dd212fb945a990ed0f3ad4bdfa5cc
#
_entry.id   040dd212fb945a990ed0f3ad4bdfa5cc
#
_cell.length_a   1.000
_cell.length_b   1.000
_cell.length_c   1.000
_cell.angle_alpha   90.00
_cell.angle_beta   90.00
_cell.angle_gamma   90.00
#
_symmetry.space_group_name_H-M   'P 1'
#
loop_
_entity.id
_entity.type
_entity.pdbx_description
1 polymer ?
#
loop_
_entity_poly.entity_id
_entity_poly.type
_entity_poly.pdbx_seq_one_letter_code
_entity_poly.pdbx_strand_id
1 'polypeptide(L)'
;MCLFIFLKRAINYTIFNAIKDANISSDDLTYINAHGTSTHLNDLYETQAIKTAFKNTDKLYVSSTKGHTGHLLGAAGAVEAIICAKAI
;
A
#
# COMPACT_ATOMS: atom_id res chain seq x y z
N MET A 1 0.62 -4.35 22.86
CA MET A 1 1.82 -4.69 22.08
C MET A 1 1.59 -5.74 21.00
N CYS A 2 0.88 -6.81 21.25
CA CYS A 2 0.58 -7.84 20.22
C CYS A 2 -0.20 -7.31 18.99
N LEU A 3 -1.17 -6.45 19.16
CA LEU A 3 -2.01 -5.95 18.06
C LEU A 3 -1.19 -5.17 17.02
N PHE A 4 -0.23 -4.40 17.45
CA PHE A 4 0.61 -3.58 16.58
C PHE A 4 1.57 -4.40 15.72
N ILE A 5 2.15 -5.45 16.28
CA ILE A 5 3.00 -6.39 15.52
C ILE A 5 2.17 -7.15 14.49
N PHE A 6 0.94 -7.49 14.84
CA PHE A 6 0.01 -8.18 13.94
C PHE A 6 -0.38 -7.30 12.75
N LEU A 7 -0.70 -6.04 12.97
CA LEU A 7 -1.09 -5.10 11.92
C LEU A 7 0.05 -4.90 10.90
N LYS A 8 1.28 -4.65 11.36
CA LYS A 8 2.45 -4.57 10.48
C LYS A 8 2.67 -5.84 9.67
N ARG A 9 2.54 -7.02 10.30
CA ARG A 9 2.68 -8.31 9.61
C ARG A 9 1.60 -8.53 8.57
N ALA A 10 0.36 -8.14 8.85
CA ALA A 10 -0.75 -8.27 7.92
C ALA A 10 -0.54 -7.43 6.67
N ILE A 11 -0.12 -6.16 6.81
CA ILE A 11 0.17 -5.28 5.69
C ILE A 11 1.33 -5.84 4.85
N ASN A 12 2.43 -6.24 5.47
CA ASN A 12 3.55 -6.86 4.76
C ASN A 12 3.12 -8.11 3.99
N TYR A 13 2.36 -8.99 4.62
CA TYR A 13 1.88 -10.22 4.00
C TYR A 13 1.02 -9.94 2.77
N THR A 14 0.17 -8.92 2.83
CA THR A 14 -0.68 -8.49 1.71
C THR A 14 0.17 -8.00 0.53
N ILE A 15 1.16 -7.15 0.78
CA ILE A 15 2.07 -6.64 -0.26
C ILE A 15 2.85 -7.79 -0.91
N PHE A 16 3.47 -8.66 -0.12
CA PHE A 16 4.23 -9.79 -0.63
C PHE A 16 3.38 -10.76 -1.44
N ASN A 17 2.17 -11.05 -1.00
CA ASN A 17 1.26 -11.92 -1.74
C ASN A 17 0.82 -11.30 -3.07
N ALA A 18 0.54 -10.00 -3.11
CA ALA A 18 0.19 -9.32 -4.34
C ALA A 18 1.33 -9.37 -5.37
N ILE A 19 2.57 -9.08 -4.94
CA ILE A 19 3.77 -9.17 -5.79
C ILE A 19 3.97 -10.59 -6.31
N LYS A 20 3.84 -11.59 -5.43
CA LYS A 20 3.98 -13.00 -5.77
C LYS A 20 2.90 -13.46 -6.74
N ASP A 21 1.65 -13.09 -6.51
CA ASP A 21 0.51 -13.45 -7.36
C ASP A 21 0.64 -12.84 -8.76
N ALA A 22 1.11 -11.60 -8.84
CA ALA A 22 1.41 -10.94 -10.10
C ALA A 22 2.64 -11.51 -10.82
N ASN A 23 3.45 -12.34 -10.16
CA ASN A 23 4.70 -12.91 -10.68
C ASN A 23 5.69 -11.84 -11.19
N ILE A 24 5.83 -10.75 -10.42
CA ILE A 24 6.74 -9.64 -10.72
C ILE A 24 7.77 -9.48 -9.60
N SER A 25 8.81 -8.69 -9.86
CA SER A 25 9.74 -8.24 -8.83
C SER A 25 9.23 -6.96 -8.14
N SER A 26 9.59 -6.75 -6.89
CA SER A 26 9.36 -5.46 -6.22
C SER A 26 10.05 -4.29 -6.94
N ASP A 27 11.12 -4.55 -7.67
CA ASP A 27 11.86 -3.53 -8.42
C ASP A 27 11.12 -3.08 -9.70
N ASP A 28 10.12 -3.85 -10.15
CA ASP A 28 9.28 -3.51 -11.30
C ASP A 28 8.17 -2.50 -10.94
N LEU A 29 7.94 -2.26 -9.64
CA LEU A 29 6.91 -1.36 -9.16
C LEU A 29 7.43 0.07 -9.05
N THR A 30 6.68 1.00 -9.63
CA THR A 30 7.01 2.43 -9.63
C THR A 30 5.99 3.26 -8.85
N TYR A 31 4.79 2.75 -8.62
CA TYR A 31 3.73 3.49 -7.95
C TYR A 31 2.92 2.61 -6.99
N ILE A 32 2.60 3.15 -5.83
CA ILE A 32 1.66 2.58 -4.86
C ILE A 32 0.56 3.60 -4.58
N ASN A 33 -0.69 3.21 -4.79
CA ASN A 33 -1.83 3.91 -4.21
C ASN A 33 -2.05 3.35 -2.80
N ALA A 34 -1.60 4.10 -1.81
CA ALA A 34 -1.59 3.65 -0.43
C ALA A 34 -2.99 3.66 0.21
N HIS A 35 -3.19 2.83 1.22
CA HIS A 35 -4.38 2.89 2.05
C HIS A 35 -4.54 4.29 2.67
N GLY A 36 -3.50 4.84 3.27
CA GLY A 36 -3.35 6.26 3.57
C GLY A 36 -4.55 6.91 4.24
N THR A 37 -5.04 6.34 5.35
CA THR A 37 -6.24 6.82 6.06
C THR A 37 -6.02 8.07 6.88
N SER A 38 -4.80 8.60 6.93
CA SER A 38 -4.42 9.76 7.75
C SER A 38 -4.53 9.53 9.27
N THR A 39 -4.52 8.27 9.70
CA THR A 39 -4.36 7.94 11.11
C THR A 39 -2.88 7.72 11.44
N HIS A 40 -2.44 8.15 12.61
CA HIS A 40 -1.04 8.00 13.03
C HIS A 40 -0.56 6.54 12.94
N LEU A 41 -1.37 5.59 13.39
CA LEU A 41 -1.03 4.17 13.37
C LEU A 41 -0.95 3.60 11.96
N ASN A 42 -1.93 3.88 11.10
CA ASN A 42 -1.91 3.40 9.74
C ASN A 42 -0.71 3.94 8.98
N ASP A 43 -0.49 5.25 9.03
CA ASP A 43 0.56 5.91 8.26
C ASP A 43 1.95 5.41 8.69
N LEU A 44 2.16 5.20 9.98
CA LEU A 44 3.40 4.64 10.51
C LEU A 44 3.63 3.20 10.03
N TYR A 45 2.64 2.32 10.22
CA TYR A 45 2.82 0.90 9.90
C TYR A 45 2.81 0.62 8.41
N GLU A 46 2.01 1.34 7.63
CA GLU A 46 2.02 1.22 6.18
C GLU A 46 3.36 1.69 5.59
N THR A 47 3.90 2.81 6.06
CA THR A 47 5.24 3.29 5.67
C THR A 47 6.32 2.27 6.01
N GLN A 48 6.29 1.68 7.21
CA GLN A 48 7.25 0.65 7.60
C GLN A 48 7.10 -0.62 6.76
N ALA A 49 5.88 -1.00 6.41
CA ALA A 49 5.61 -2.17 5.58
C ALA A 49 6.15 -1.97 4.16
N ILE A 50 5.89 -0.82 3.56
CA ILE A 50 6.41 -0.46 2.25
C ILE A 50 7.94 -0.50 2.25
N LYS A 51 8.60 0.15 3.21
CA LYS A 51 10.07 0.11 3.33
C LYS A 51 10.64 -1.29 3.56
N THR A 52 9.87 -2.20 4.13
CA THR A 52 10.29 -3.58 4.34
C THR A 52 10.12 -4.42 3.06
N ALA A 53 9.05 -4.18 2.30
CA ALA A 53 8.74 -4.91 1.08
C ALA A 53 9.63 -4.49 -0.11
N PHE A 54 10.00 -3.21 -0.15
CA PHE A 54 10.78 -2.62 -1.24
C PHE A 54 12.17 -2.25 -0.76
N LYS A 55 13.20 -2.97 -1.24
CA LYS A 55 14.61 -2.74 -0.87
C LYS A 55 15.12 -1.38 -1.34
N ASN A 56 14.67 -0.93 -2.51
CA ASN A 56 14.98 0.38 -3.07
C ASN A 56 13.68 1.16 -3.28
N THR A 57 13.56 2.28 -2.57
CA THR A 57 12.39 3.16 -2.62
C THR A 57 12.63 4.44 -3.43
N ASP A 58 13.82 4.62 -4.01
CA ASP A 58 14.20 5.87 -4.70
C ASP A 58 13.36 6.16 -5.94
N LYS A 59 12.84 5.10 -6.58
CA LYS A 59 12.00 5.21 -7.78
C LYS A 59 10.53 4.92 -7.49
N LEU A 60 10.17 4.75 -6.22
CA LEU A 60 8.81 4.39 -5.81
C LEU A 60 8.03 5.64 -5.45
N TYR A 61 6.99 5.94 -6.20
CA TYR A 61 6.03 6.99 -5.88
C TYR A 61 4.89 6.42 -5.03
N VAL A 62 4.56 7.09 -3.94
CA VAL A 62 3.50 6.66 -3.02
C VAL A 62 2.55 7.83 -2.80
N SER A 63 1.27 7.60 -3.03
CA SER A 63 0.23 8.58 -2.71
C SER A 63 -1.05 7.89 -2.25
N SER A 64 -1.94 8.62 -1.61
CA SER A 64 -3.29 8.17 -1.31
C SER A 64 -4.30 9.13 -1.92
N THR A 65 -5.35 8.58 -2.52
CA THR A 65 -6.44 9.36 -3.11
C THR A 65 -7.60 9.61 -2.14
N LYS A 66 -7.50 9.13 -0.89
CA LYS A 66 -8.56 9.27 0.11
C LYS A 66 -8.85 10.72 0.51
N GLY A 67 -7.91 11.63 0.31
CA GLY A 67 -8.15 13.06 0.46
C GLY A 67 -9.21 13.62 -0.51
N HIS A 68 -9.42 12.95 -1.65
CA HIS A 68 -10.42 13.32 -2.66
C HIS A 68 -11.67 12.44 -2.59
N THR A 69 -11.50 11.12 -2.43
CA THR A 69 -12.61 10.15 -2.48
C THR A 69 -13.26 9.89 -1.13
N GLY A 70 -12.58 10.19 -0.03
CA GLY A 70 -12.93 9.69 1.30
C GLY A 70 -12.61 8.19 1.45
N HIS A 71 -12.88 7.66 2.63
CA HIS A 71 -12.71 6.24 2.90
C HIS A 71 -13.99 5.48 2.50
N LEU A 72 -13.97 4.86 1.32
CA LEU A 72 -15.14 4.19 0.72
C LEU A 72 -15.38 2.76 1.24
N LEU A 73 -14.69 2.38 2.32
CA LEU A 73 -14.82 1.05 2.96
C LEU A 73 -14.61 -0.09 1.95
N GLY A 74 -15.62 -0.93 1.73
CA GLY A 74 -15.54 -2.06 0.82
C GLY A 74 -15.34 -1.69 -0.66
N ALA A 75 -15.68 -0.48 -1.07
CA ALA A 75 -15.47 0.00 -2.44
C ALA A 75 -14.09 0.64 -2.66
N ALA A 76 -13.33 0.93 -1.60
CA ALA A 76 -12.06 1.67 -1.69
C ALA A 76 -11.05 0.98 -2.62
N GLY A 77 -10.83 -0.31 -2.46
CA GLY A 77 -9.86 -1.07 -3.26
C GLY A 77 -10.19 -1.08 -4.76
N ALA A 78 -11.47 -1.21 -5.12
CA ALA A 78 -11.90 -1.20 -6.52
C ALA A 78 -11.70 0.18 -7.17
N VAL A 79 -12.05 1.26 -6.46
CA VAL A 79 -11.84 2.63 -6.94
C VAL A 79 -10.35 2.95 -7.08
N GLU A 80 -9.54 2.56 -6.10
CA GLU A 80 -8.09 2.75 -6.11
C GLU A 80 -7.41 1.96 -7.22
N ALA A 81 -7.88 0.75 -7.54
CA ALA A 81 -7.40 -0.03 -8.67
C ALA A 81 -7.68 0.68 -10.02
N ILE A 82 -8.87 1.26 -10.20
CA ILE A 82 -9.21 2.06 -11.38
C ILE A 82 -8.31 3.28 -11.49
N ILE A 83 -8.02 3.95 -10.39
CA ILE A 83 -7.13 5.12 -10.36
C ILE A 83 -5.71 4.70 -10.77
N CYS A 84 -5.19 3.60 -10.24
CA CYS A 84 -3.90 3.06 -10.66
C CYS A 84 -3.85 2.77 -12.16
N ALA A 85 -4.88 2.11 -12.71
CA ALA A 85 -4.95 1.82 -14.14
C ALA A 85 -5.01 3.07 -15.03
N LYS A 86 -5.49 4.19 -14.49
CA LYS A 86 -5.51 5.48 -15.20
C LYS A 86 -4.25 6.30 -15.02
N ALA A 87 -3.42 5.97 -14.05
CA ALA A 87 -2.15 6.65 -13.79
C ALA A 87 -1.00 6.15 -14.68
N ILE A 88 -1.20 5.01 -15.34
CA ILE A 88 -0.29 4.44 -16.33
C ILE A 88 -0.62 5.05 -17.71
#